data_f70337828720b45e4526d26b4dbfd01a
#
_entry.id   f70337828720b45e4526d26b4dbfd01a
#
_cell.length_a   1.000
_cell.length_b   1.000
_cell.length_c   1.000
_cell.angle_alpha   90.00
_cell.angle_beta   90.00
_cell.angle_gamma   90.00
#
_symmetry.space_group_name_H-M   'P 1'
#
loop_
_entity.id
_entity.type
_entity.pdbx_description
1 polymer ?
#
loop_
_entity_poly.entity_id
_entity_poly.type
_entity_poly.pdbx_seq_one_letter_code
_entity_poly.pdbx_strand_id
1 'polypeptide(L)'
;MKKYLIMFVALLALVGQANAQRCLPKMKGIELKANMADGFHTSDKDNSAGYSFGAALSSYTKGGNKWVFGAEYLQWHSPYKDICIPVSQFTAEGGYYYKFLSDARKIVFFYIGASALAGYETVNWGDKLLFDGATLHARDRFVYGGAITLDMEIYIADRIALLANIRERCLWGGDTKKFHTQYGLGIKFIIN
;
A
#
# COMPACT_ATOMS: atom_id res chain seq x y z
N MET A 1 9.38 -6.00 26.78
CA MET A 1 8.48 -5.07 26.08
C MET A 1 8.67 -3.60 26.51
N LYS A 2 8.70 -3.26 27.81
CA LYS A 2 8.89 -1.87 28.29
C LYS A 2 10.19 -1.20 27.77
N LYS A 3 11.31 -1.93 27.67
CA LYS A 3 12.60 -1.40 27.20
C LYS A 3 12.55 -0.95 25.72
N TYR A 4 11.87 -1.70 24.87
CA TYR A 4 11.71 -1.35 23.44
C TYR A 4 10.77 -0.17 23.23
N LEU A 5 9.73 -0.05 24.08
CA LEU A 5 8.84 1.10 24.08
C LEU A 5 9.59 2.40 24.47
N ILE A 6 10.43 2.32 25.51
CA ILE A 6 11.24 3.47 25.96
C ILE A 6 12.26 3.84 24.89
N MET A 7 12.89 2.88 24.22
CA MET A 7 13.84 3.12 23.13
C MET A 7 13.14 3.76 21.92
N PHE A 8 11.92 3.31 21.61
CA PHE A 8 11.10 3.91 20.53
C PHE A 8 10.68 5.34 20.85
N VAL A 9 10.25 5.61 22.08
CA VAL A 9 9.91 6.98 22.56
C VAL A 9 11.14 7.88 22.60
N ALA A 10 12.31 7.36 23.02
CA ALA A 10 13.56 8.10 22.99
C ALA A 10 14.03 8.42 21.55
N LEU A 11 13.85 7.49 20.62
CA LEU A 11 14.12 7.70 19.19
C LEU A 11 13.21 8.80 18.61
N LEU A 12 11.93 8.82 18.98
CA LEU A 12 10.99 9.88 18.60
C LEU A 12 11.36 11.25 19.19
N ALA A 13 11.91 11.28 20.41
CA ALA A 13 12.34 12.52 21.06
C ALA A 13 13.60 13.13 20.44
N LEU A 14 14.49 12.33 19.85
CA LEU A 14 15.71 12.80 19.19
C LEU A 14 15.45 13.46 17.82
N VAL A 15 14.28 13.22 17.20
CA VAL A 15 13.89 13.81 15.90
C VAL A 15 13.50 15.30 16.00
N GLY A 16 13.42 15.86 17.20
CA GLY A 16 12.80 17.17 17.48
C GLY A 16 13.59 18.43 17.06
N GLN A 17 14.74 18.35 16.36
CA GLN A 17 15.61 19.54 16.15
C GLN A 17 15.80 20.00 14.69
N ALA A 18 15.18 19.37 13.71
CA ALA A 18 15.30 19.79 12.32
C ALA A 18 14.09 20.67 11.90
N ASN A 19 14.27 21.98 11.87
CA ASN A 19 13.32 22.92 11.27
C ASN A 19 13.44 22.92 9.72
N ALA A 20 13.53 21.76 9.09
CA ALA A 20 13.53 21.66 7.64
C ALA A 20 12.14 21.97 7.09
N GLN A 21 12.07 22.78 6.03
CA GLN A 21 10.83 23.02 5.31
C GLN A 21 10.42 21.72 4.59
N ARG A 22 9.39 21.03 5.10
CA ARG A 22 8.88 19.76 4.60
C ARG A 22 7.67 19.98 3.71
N CYS A 23 7.42 19.05 2.78
CA CYS A 23 6.31 19.11 1.82
C CYS A 23 6.29 20.39 0.96
N LEU A 24 7.46 20.83 0.50
CA LEU A 24 7.56 21.97 -0.40
C LEU A 24 6.96 21.66 -1.76
N PRO A 25 6.37 22.67 -2.46
CA PRO A 25 5.92 22.50 -3.83
C PRO A 25 7.05 22.02 -4.75
N LYS A 26 6.74 21.04 -5.60
CA LYS A 26 7.65 20.34 -6.52
C LYS A 26 8.64 19.38 -5.87
N MET A 27 8.66 19.26 -4.55
CA MET A 27 9.44 18.24 -3.88
C MET A 27 8.95 16.85 -4.32
N LYS A 28 9.89 15.94 -4.59
CA LYS A 28 9.60 14.59 -5.08
C LYS A 28 10.12 13.54 -4.09
N GLY A 29 9.45 12.41 -4.03
CA GLY A 29 9.90 11.30 -3.21
C GLY A 29 9.60 9.95 -3.86
N ILE A 30 10.40 8.96 -3.53
CA ILE A 30 10.18 7.56 -3.84
C ILE A 30 9.58 6.91 -2.60
N GLU A 31 8.45 6.24 -2.75
CA GLU A 31 7.74 5.51 -1.70
C GLU A 31 7.88 4.01 -1.95
N LEU A 32 8.27 3.27 -0.94
CA LEU A 32 8.23 1.80 -0.93
C LEU A 32 7.26 1.38 0.16
N LYS A 33 6.27 0.56 -0.19
CA LYS A 33 5.20 0.14 0.71
C LYS A 33 5.09 -1.37 0.74
N ALA A 34 4.79 -1.90 1.92
CA ALA A 34 4.43 -3.29 2.15
C ALA A 34 3.13 -3.32 2.93
N ASN A 35 2.13 -4.02 2.41
CA ASN A 35 0.81 -4.05 3.01
C ASN A 35 0.34 -5.49 3.19
N MET A 36 -0.52 -5.71 4.18
CA MET A 36 -1.36 -6.88 4.32
C MET A 36 -2.73 -6.58 3.72
N ALA A 37 -3.30 -7.52 3.00
CA ALA A 37 -4.60 -7.41 2.35
C ALA A 37 -5.59 -8.41 2.95
N ASP A 38 -6.83 -7.93 3.16
CA ASP A 38 -7.97 -8.74 3.64
C ASP A 38 -7.76 -9.42 5.00
N GLY A 39 -6.96 -8.80 5.88
CA GLY A 39 -6.70 -9.26 7.23
C GLY A 39 -5.24 -9.61 7.50
N PHE A 40 -4.99 -10.11 8.70
CA PHE A 40 -3.67 -10.59 9.11
C PHE A 40 -3.56 -12.09 8.79
N HIS A 41 -2.41 -12.50 8.29
CA HIS A 41 -2.15 -13.92 8.01
C HIS A 41 -2.19 -14.70 9.33
N THR A 42 -3.24 -15.49 9.51
CA THR A 42 -3.38 -16.46 10.59
C THR A 42 -3.23 -17.87 10.03
N SER A 43 -2.79 -18.82 10.85
CA SER A 43 -2.50 -20.20 10.43
C SER A 43 -3.76 -21.02 10.06
N ASP A 44 -4.95 -20.42 10.06
CA ASP A 44 -6.19 -21.10 9.67
C ASP A 44 -6.29 -21.28 8.17
N LYS A 45 -6.65 -22.50 7.74
CA LYS A 45 -6.77 -22.91 6.33
C LYS A 45 -7.78 -22.10 5.50
N ASP A 46 -8.69 -21.38 6.15
CA ASP A 46 -9.73 -20.56 5.50
C ASP A 46 -9.32 -19.09 5.34
N ASN A 47 -8.08 -18.74 5.69
CA ASN A 47 -7.63 -17.36 5.65
C ASN A 47 -7.18 -16.95 4.24
N SER A 48 -8.00 -16.13 3.58
CA SER A 48 -7.69 -15.53 2.28
C SER A 48 -6.82 -14.27 2.39
N ALA A 49 -6.16 -14.04 3.53
CA ALA A 49 -5.28 -12.89 3.70
C ALA A 49 -4.12 -12.92 2.71
N GLY A 50 -3.87 -11.77 2.11
CA GLY A 50 -2.81 -11.57 1.14
C GLY A 50 -1.77 -10.58 1.63
N TYR A 51 -0.77 -10.39 0.80
CA TYR A 51 0.26 -9.36 0.98
C TYR A 51 0.47 -8.58 -0.31
N SER A 52 0.92 -7.33 -0.17
CA SER A 52 1.30 -6.54 -1.34
C SER A 52 2.60 -5.79 -1.11
N PHE A 53 3.30 -5.56 -2.21
CA PHE A 53 4.47 -4.69 -2.27
C PHE A 53 4.29 -3.68 -3.37
N GLY A 54 4.59 -2.42 -3.07
CA GLY A 54 4.44 -1.33 -4.03
C GLY A 54 5.60 -0.36 -4.01
N ALA A 55 5.84 0.24 -5.16
CA ALA A 55 6.74 1.36 -5.33
C ALA A 55 6.01 2.50 -6.02
N ALA A 56 6.19 3.73 -5.54
CA ALA A 56 5.53 4.89 -6.08
C ALA A 56 6.43 6.13 -6.07
N LEU A 57 6.13 7.03 -6.97
CA LEU A 57 6.69 8.38 -7.03
C LEU A 57 5.66 9.35 -6.51
N SER A 58 6.02 10.16 -5.54
CA SER A 58 5.18 11.25 -5.03
C SER A 58 5.75 12.60 -5.43
N SER A 59 4.87 13.54 -5.74
CA SER A 59 5.20 14.92 -6.08
C SER A 59 4.30 15.86 -5.32
N TYR A 60 4.87 16.73 -4.48
CA TYR A 60 4.11 17.66 -3.68
C TYR A 60 3.68 18.89 -4.47
N THR A 61 2.45 19.34 -4.21
CA THR A 61 1.86 20.54 -4.78
C THR A 61 1.83 21.67 -3.76
N LYS A 62 1.32 22.83 -4.16
CA LYS A 62 1.07 23.94 -3.25
C LYS A 62 0.10 23.50 -2.14
N GLY A 63 0.38 23.91 -0.90
CA GLY A 63 -0.43 23.49 0.26
C GLY A 63 -0.02 22.16 0.89
N GLY A 64 0.97 21.46 0.33
CA GLY A 64 1.47 20.18 0.86
C GLY A 64 0.65 18.95 0.46
N ASN A 65 -0.28 19.10 -0.47
CA ASN A 65 -0.94 17.95 -1.12
C ASN A 65 0.05 17.26 -2.05
N LYS A 66 -0.24 16.02 -2.45
CA LYS A 66 0.68 15.26 -3.32
C LYS A 66 -0.06 14.48 -4.41
N TRP A 67 0.56 14.38 -5.57
CA TRP A 67 0.29 13.36 -6.58
C TRP A 67 1.14 12.14 -6.29
N VAL A 68 0.57 10.96 -6.46
CA VAL A 68 1.26 9.68 -6.28
C VAL A 68 1.01 8.84 -7.53
N PHE A 69 2.09 8.35 -8.14
CA PHE A 69 2.05 7.44 -9.27
C PHE A 69 2.91 6.23 -8.95
N GLY A 70 2.37 5.05 -9.09
CA GLY A 70 3.09 3.84 -8.67
C GLY A 70 2.60 2.57 -9.31
N ALA A 71 3.25 1.50 -8.90
CA ALA A 71 2.87 0.13 -9.24
C ALA A 71 2.88 -0.72 -7.97
N GLU A 72 1.98 -1.68 -7.91
CA GLU A 72 1.80 -2.57 -6.78
C GLU A 72 1.60 -4.00 -7.28
N TYR A 73 2.27 -4.93 -6.61
CA TYR A 73 2.03 -6.36 -6.70
C TYR A 73 1.25 -6.79 -5.47
N LEU A 74 0.12 -7.45 -5.66
CA LEU A 74 -0.71 -8.03 -4.61
C LEU A 74 -0.86 -9.52 -4.88
N GLN A 75 -0.68 -10.33 -3.85
CA GLN A 75 -0.92 -11.77 -3.90
C GLN A 75 -1.77 -12.20 -2.72
N TRP A 76 -2.77 -13.02 -2.99
CA TRP A 76 -3.54 -13.74 -1.97
C TRP A 76 -3.78 -15.19 -2.41
N HIS A 77 -4.33 -15.97 -1.51
CA HIS A 77 -4.59 -17.38 -1.73
C HIS A 77 -6.08 -17.64 -1.65
N SER A 78 -6.64 -18.30 -2.67
CA SER A 78 -8.03 -18.74 -2.68
C SER A 78 -8.07 -20.21 -2.31
N PRO A 79 -8.79 -20.60 -1.22
CA PRO A 79 -8.87 -22.00 -0.82
C PRO A 79 -9.67 -22.80 -1.86
N TYR A 80 -9.13 -23.95 -2.26
CA TYR A 80 -9.79 -24.90 -3.14
C TYR A 80 -9.51 -26.32 -2.63
N LYS A 81 -10.54 -27.00 -2.09
CA LYS A 81 -10.41 -28.32 -1.43
C LYS A 81 -9.29 -28.28 -0.37
N ASP A 82 -8.25 -29.10 -0.55
CA ASP A 82 -7.10 -29.19 0.37
C ASP A 82 -5.91 -28.33 -0.04
N ILE A 83 -6.04 -27.50 -1.09
CA ILE A 83 -4.99 -26.62 -1.61
C ILE A 83 -5.42 -25.16 -1.63
N CYS A 84 -4.43 -24.27 -1.70
CA CYS A 84 -4.64 -22.85 -1.91
C CYS A 84 -4.13 -22.44 -3.28
N ILE A 85 -5.00 -21.85 -4.10
CA ILE A 85 -4.67 -21.35 -5.43
C ILE A 85 -4.16 -19.93 -5.30
N PRO A 86 -2.93 -19.62 -5.74
CA PRO A 86 -2.41 -18.26 -5.71
C PRO A 86 -3.11 -17.40 -6.77
N VAL A 87 -3.55 -16.22 -6.34
CA VAL A 87 -4.06 -15.17 -7.22
C VAL A 87 -3.15 -13.97 -7.08
N SER A 88 -2.63 -13.50 -8.19
CA SER A 88 -1.68 -12.40 -8.23
C SER A 88 -2.23 -11.25 -9.07
N GLN A 89 -2.08 -10.02 -8.58
CA GLN A 89 -2.45 -8.81 -9.30
C GLN A 89 -1.25 -7.89 -9.44
N PHE A 90 -1.06 -7.37 -10.64
CA PHE A 90 -0.12 -6.30 -10.97
C PHE A 90 -0.93 -5.07 -11.32
N THR A 91 -0.87 -4.02 -10.51
CA THR A 91 -1.65 -2.81 -10.74
C THR A 91 -0.75 -1.58 -10.78
N ALA A 92 -1.01 -0.72 -11.76
CA ALA A 92 -0.50 0.65 -11.77
C ALA A 92 -1.53 1.58 -11.12
N GLU A 93 -1.08 2.60 -10.44
CA GLU A 93 -1.94 3.59 -9.80
C GLU A 93 -1.52 5.02 -10.14
N GLY A 94 -2.53 5.90 -10.19
CA GLY A 94 -2.35 7.35 -10.20
C GLY A 94 -3.39 7.98 -9.30
N GLY A 95 -2.96 8.78 -8.33
CA GLY A 95 -3.85 9.33 -7.32
C GLY A 95 -3.45 10.70 -6.82
N TYR A 96 -4.43 11.38 -6.22
CA TYR A 96 -4.24 12.66 -5.57
C TYR A 96 -4.56 12.52 -4.09
N TYR A 97 -3.66 13.03 -3.25
CA TYR A 97 -3.72 12.96 -1.80
C TYR A 97 -3.81 14.36 -1.21
N TYR A 98 -4.90 14.63 -0.54
CA TYR A 98 -5.17 15.89 0.14
C TYR A 98 -4.66 15.85 1.57
N LYS A 99 -3.84 16.82 1.96
CA LYS A 99 -3.37 16.99 3.32
C LYS A 99 -4.47 17.65 4.15
N PHE A 100 -5.06 16.93 5.09
CA PHE A 100 -6.12 17.46 5.93
C PHE A 100 -5.65 17.80 7.35
N LEU A 101 -4.55 17.19 7.83
CA LEU A 101 -4.00 17.46 9.15
C LEU A 101 -2.48 17.43 9.12
N SER A 102 -1.86 18.28 9.92
CA SER A 102 -0.41 18.23 10.17
C SER A 102 -0.11 18.73 11.58
N ASP A 103 0.91 18.15 12.21
CA ASP A 103 1.42 18.63 13.49
C ASP A 103 2.04 20.02 13.34
N ALA A 104 2.03 20.79 14.44
CA ALA A 104 2.61 22.12 14.53
C ALA A 104 4.11 22.15 14.20
N ARG A 105 4.83 21.08 14.54
CA ARG A 105 6.25 20.89 14.22
C ARG A 105 6.50 20.40 12.78
N LYS A 106 5.45 20.13 12.00
CA LYS A 106 5.52 19.61 10.64
C LYS A 106 6.34 18.30 10.54
N ILE A 107 6.21 17.45 11.54
CA ILE A 107 6.83 16.13 11.58
C ILE A 107 5.85 15.06 11.09
N VAL A 108 4.57 15.20 11.46
CA VAL A 108 3.51 14.24 11.11
C VAL A 108 2.50 14.91 10.21
N PHE A 109 2.16 14.21 9.11
CA PHE A 109 1.17 14.66 8.14
C PHE A 109 0.16 13.55 7.89
N PHE A 110 -1.11 13.92 7.79
CA PHE A 110 -2.20 13.01 7.47
C PHE A 110 -2.82 13.41 6.14
N TYR A 111 -3.04 12.41 5.30
CA TYR A 111 -3.61 12.57 3.97
C TYR A 111 -4.83 11.67 3.80
N ILE A 112 -5.80 12.17 3.06
CA ILE A 112 -6.84 11.36 2.43
C ILE A 112 -6.59 11.41 0.94
N GLY A 113 -6.51 10.23 0.31
CA GLY A 113 -6.21 10.09 -1.11
C GLY A 113 -7.27 9.31 -1.85
N ALA A 114 -7.45 9.67 -3.11
CA ALA A 114 -8.21 8.89 -4.07
C ALA A 114 -7.31 8.57 -5.26
N SER A 115 -7.30 7.32 -5.71
CA SER A 115 -6.50 6.86 -6.83
C SER A 115 -7.31 6.02 -7.80
N ALA A 116 -6.97 6.12 -9.08
CA ALA A 116 -7.40 5.21 -10.12
C ALA A 116 -6.37 4.08 -10.25
N LEU A 117 -6.87 2.88 -10.48
CA LEU A 117 -6.09 1.64 -10.59
C LEU A 117 -6.39 0.99 -11.93
N ALA A 118 -5.35 0.47 -12.57
CA ALA A 118 -5.47 -0.38 -13.75
C ALA A 118 -4.36 -1.45 -13.72
N GLY A 119 -4.70 -2.66 -14.13
CA GLY A 119 -3.73 -3.73 -14.02
C GLY A 119 -4.18 -5.05 -14.60
N TYR A 120 -3.52 -6.09 -14.19
CA TYR A 120 -3.70 -7.44 -14.67
C TYR A 120 -3.76 -8.41 -13.50
N GLU A 121 -4.76 -9.28 -13.52
CA GLU A 121 -4.95 -10.36 -12.56
C GLU A 121 -4.62 -11.68 -13.23
N THR A 122 -3.81 -12.50 -12.57
CA THR A 122 -3.49 -13.86 -13.00
C THR A 122 -3.82 -14.86 -11.90
N VAL A 123 -4.47 -15.95 -12.28
CA VAL A 123 -4.84 -17.02 -11.37
C VAL A 123 -3.95 -18.22 -11.66
N ASN A 124 -3.32 -18.77 -10.62
CA ASN A 124 -2.40 -19.90 -10.71
C ASN A 124 -1.29 -19.70 -11.77
N TRP A 125 -0.81 -18.46 -11.95
CA TRP A 125 0.21 -18.10 -12.95
C TRP A 125 -0.13 -18.54 -14.40
N GLY A 126 -1.43 -18.64 -14.71
CA GLY A 126 -1.93 -19.06 -16.01
C GLY A 126 -2.08 -20.58 -16.21
N ASP A 127 -1.65 -21.39 -15.25
CA ASP A 127 -1.84 -22.84 -15.30
C ASP A 127 -3.30 -23.22 -15.03
N LYS A 128 -3.91 -23.83 -16.04
CA LYS A 128 -5.34 -24.20 -16.00
C LYS A 128 -5.60 -25.56 -15.38
N LEU A 129 -4.61 -26.44 -15.40
CA LEU A 129 -4.76 -27.80 -14.90
C LEU A 129 -4.32 -27.88 -13.45
N LEU A 130 -5.24 -28.30 -12.59
CA LEU A 130 -4.92 -28.57 -11.19
C LEU A 130 -4.38 -30.01 -11.05
N PHE A 131 -3.72 -30.28 -9.93
CA PHE A 131 -3.11 -31.59 -9.64
C PHE A 131 -4.13 -32.73 -9.59
N ASP A 132 -5.43 -32.45 -9.36
CA ASP A 132 -6.53 -33.40 -9.32
C ASP A 132 -7.20 -33.59 -10.69
N GLY A 133 -6.63 -33.02 -11.76
CA GLY A 133 -7.18 -33.07 -13.11
C GLY A 133 -8.33 -32.10 -13.39
N ALA A 134 -8.73 -31.30 -12.41
CA ALA A 134 -9.73 -30.25 -12.60
C ALA A 134 -9.16 -29.08 -13.40
N THR A 135 -9.99 -28.51 -14.27
CA THR A 135 -9.60 -27.33 -15.07
C THR A 135 -10.12 -26.06 -14.41
N LEU A 136 -9.24 -25.11 -14.16
CA LEU A 136 -9.60 -23.76 -13.72
C LEU A 136 -10.33 -23.01 -14.85
N HIS A 137 -11.54 -22.54 -14.58
CA HIS A 137 -12.29 -21.67 -15.49
C HIS A 137 -11.90 -20.19 -15.32
N ALA A 138 -11.25 -19.84 -14.20
CA ALA A 138 -10.74 -18.49 -13.98
C ALA A 138 -9.67 -18.15 -15.02
N ARG A 139 -9.81 -17.00 -15.66
CA ARG A 139 -8.91 -16.52 -16.71
C ARG A 139 -8.13 -15.33 -16.20
N ASP A 140 -6.92 -15.20 -16.73
CA ASP A 140 -6.17 -13.97 -16.62
C ASP A 140 -6.95 -12.81 -17.23
N ARG A 141 -7.11 -11.72 -16.50
CA ARG A 141 -7.98 -10.60 -16.91
C ARG A 141 -7.35 -9.25 -16.61
N PHE A 142 -7.75 -8.29 -17.42
CA PHE A 142 -7.49 -6.89 -17.11
C PHE A 142 -8.46 -6.43 -16.01
N VAL A 143 -7.90 -5.78 -14.98
CA VAL A 143 -8.63 -5.22 -13.86
C VAL A 143 -8.46 -3.70 -13.84
N TYR A 144 -9.52 -3.00 -13.45
CA TYR A 144 -9.51 -1.55 -13.31
C TYR A 144 -10.40 -1.14 -12.14
N GLY A 145 -10.13 0.03 -11.59
CA GLY A 145 -10.93 0.49 -10.46
C GLY A 145 -10.36 1.71 -9.77
N GLY A 146 -10.62 1.80 -8.48
CA GLY A 146 -10.15 2.90 -7.66
C GLY A 146 -9.83 2.46 -6.24
N ALA A 147 -9.16 3.34 -5.51
CA ALA A 147 -8.92 3.16 -4.09
C ALA A 147 -9.07 4.48 -3.35
N ILE A 148 -9.50 4.36 -2.09
CA ILE A 148 -9.47 5.44 -1.11
C ILE A 148 -8.42 5.06 -0.08
N THR A 149 -7.53 5.98 0.26
CA THR A 149 -6.40 5.74 1.16
C THR A 149 -6.38 6.81 2.24
N LEU A 150 -6.25 6.39 3.50
CA LEU A 150 -5.78 7.22 4.59
C LEU A 150 -4.29 6.95 4.76
N ASP A 151 -3.46 7.97 4.66
CA ASP A 151 -2.01 7.85 4.68
C ASP A 151 -1.42 8.80 5.73
N MET A 152 -0.51 8.30 6.54
CA MET A 152 0.21 9.05 7.56
C MET A 152 1.70 9.04 7.22
N GLU A 153 2.29 10.21 7.16
CA GLU A 153 3.73 10.40 6.96
C GLU A 153 4.37 10.94 8.23
N ILE A 154 5.40 10.25 8.71
CA ILE A 154 6.19 10.66 9.87
C ILE A 154 7.64 10.89 9.41
N TYR A 155 8.09 12.12 9.40
CA TYR A 155 9.45 12.46 9.04
C TYR A 155 10.42 12.14 10.19
N ILE A 156 11.31 11.17 9.98
CA ILE A 156 12.38 10.81 10.91
C ILE A 156 13.69 11.55 10.60
N ALA A 157 13.84 12.00 9.37
CA ALA A 157 14.92 12.85 8.90
C ALA A 157 14.42 13.78 7.79
N ASP A 158 15.23 14.73 7.35
CA ASP A 158 14.84 15.68 6.30
C ASP A 158 14.51 15.01 4.97
N ARG A 159 15.10 13.86 4.70
CA ARG A 159 14.94 13.10 3.45
C ARG A 159 14.26 11.75 3.62
N ILE A 160 13.90 11.38 4.85
CA ILE A 160 13.32 10.05 5.13
C ILE A 160 12.05 10.23 5.94
N ALA A 161 10.95 9.68 5.45
CA ALA A 161 9.70 9.59 6.16
C ALA A 161 9.22 8.14 6.24
N LEU A 162 8.67 7.76 7.39
CA LEU A 162 7.89 6.54 7.56
C LEU A 162 6.47 6.78 7.08
N LEU A 163 5.90 5.79 6.44
CA LEU A 163 4.52 5.78 5.97
C LEU A 163 3.73 4.73 6.74
N ALA A 164 2.49 5.06 7.08
CA ALA A 164 1.50 4.10 7.52
C ALA A 164 0.20 4.38 6.79
N ASN A 165 -0.43 3.35 6.22
CA ASN A 165 -1.63 3.55 5.43
C ASN A 165 -2.71 2.51 5.73
N ILE A 166 -3.96 2.95 5.52
CA ILE A 166 -5.14 2.11 5.45
C ILE A 166 -5.80 2.45 4.13
N ARG A 167 -6.07 1.42 3.33
CA ARG A 167 -6.53 1.56 1.96
C ARG A 167 -7.66 0.60 1.67
N GLU A 168 -8.73 1.10 1.08
CA GLU A 168 -9.80 0.29 0.52
C GLU A 168 -9.75 0.38 -1.00
N ARG A 169 -9.62 -0.78 -1.66
CA ARG A 169 -9.57 -0.91 -3.12
C ARG A 169 -10.87 -1.50 -3.61
N CYS A 170 -11.39 -0.96 -4.71
CA CYS A 170 -12.52 -1.51 -5.44
C CYS A 170 -12.11 -1.73 -6.89
N LEU A 171 -12.02 -3.00 -7.30
CA LEU A 171 -11.59 -3.41 -8.64
C LEU A 171 -12.70 -4.15 -9.36
N TRP A 172 -12.81 -3.87 -10.66
CA TRP A 172 -13.70 -4.54 -11.60
C TRP A 172 -12.89 -5.21 -12.71
N GLY A 173 -13.50 -6.20 -13.35
CA GLY A 173 -12.90 -6.95 -14.48
C GLY A 173 -12.31 -8.29 -14.09
N GLY A 174 -11.94 -8.52 -12.82
CA GLY A 174 -11.47 -9.80 -12.30
C GLY A 174 -12.59 -10.80 -12.01
N ASP A 175 -12.22 -12.05 -11.82
CA ASP A 175 -13.13 -13.13 -11.41
C ASP A 175 -13.18 -13.28 -9.87
N THR A 176 -12.41 -12.49 -9.14
CA THR A 176 -12.23 -12.57 -7.70
C THR A 176 -12.97 -11.45 -6.96
N LYS A 177 -12.71 -11.32 -5.67
CA LYS A 177 -13.31 -10.28 -4.82
C LYS A 177 -13.07 -8.89 -5.38
N LYS A 178 -14.10 -8.04 -5.35
CA LYS A 178 -14.02 -6.66 -5.83
C LYS A 178 -13.40 -5.70 -4.83
N PHE A 179 -13.55 -5.98 -3.55
CA PHE A 179 -13.09 -5.12 -2.46
C PHE A 179 -11.93 -5.79 -1.72
N HIS A 180 -10.89 -5.01 -1.50
CA HIS A 180 -9.71 -5.43 -0.75
C HIS A 180 -9.30 -4.31 0.20
N THR A 181 -9.37 -4.60 1.50
CA THR A 181 -8.87 -3.72 2.54
C THR A 181 -7.39 -4.01 2.79
N GLN A 182 -6.56 -3.00 2.72
CA GLN A 182 -5.12 -3.09 2.93
C GLN A 182 -4.68 -2.25 4.12
N TYR A 183 -3.75 -2.79 4.91
CA TYR A 183 -3.06 -2.11 6.00
C TYR A 183 -1.56 -2.20 5.74
N GLY A 184 -0.87 -1.09 5.74
CA GLY A 184 0.52 -1.11 5.34
C GLY A 184 1.43 -0.13 6.04
N LEU A 185 2.70 -0.46 5.95
CA LEU A 185 3.81 0.39 6.33
C LEU A 185 4.71 0.63 5.12
N GLY A 186 5.43 1.72 5.17
CA GLY A 186 6.36 2.04 4.09
C GLY A 186 7.43 3.02 4.53
N ILE A 187 8.32 3.27 3.60
CA ILE A 187 9.37 4.27 3.73
C ILE A 187 9.36 5.16 2.50
N LYS A 188 9.56 6.46 2.71
CA LYS A 188 9.70 7.44 1.65
C LYS A 188 11.07 8.08 1.71
N PHE A 189 11.72 8.16 0.56
CA PHE A 189 12.96 8.89 0.35
C PHE A 189 12.69 10.14 -0.48
N ILE A 190 12.99 11.30 0.06
CA ILE A 190 12.89 12.58 -0.64
C ILE A 190 14.14 12.74 -1.52
N ILE A 191 13.94 12.93 -2.83
CA ILE A 191 15.00 12.98 -3.84
C ILE A 191 15.25 14.39 -4.37
N ASN A 192 14.35 15.34 -4.06
CA ASN A 192 14.52 16.74 -4.47
C ASN A 192 13.76 17.66 -3.51
#